data_78d82a3a5f417ae1a8e08e95d58605fa
#
_entry.id   78d82a3a5f417ae1a8e08e95d58605fa
#
_cell.length_a   1.000
_cell.length_b   1.000
_cell.length_c   1.000
_cell.angle_alpha   90.00
_cell.angle_beta   90.00
_cell.angle_gamma   90.00
#
_symmetry.space_group_name_H-M   'P 1'
#
loop_
_entity.id
_entity.type
_entity.pdbx_description
1 polymer ?
#
loop_
_entity_poly.entity_id
_entity_poly.type
_entity_poly.pdbx_seq_one_letter_code
_entity_poly.pdbx_strand_id
1 'polypeptide(L)'
;LAYYSPGKTKNPHDLGRTPGGSSSGSAAAVASHMVPLAIGSQTNGSVIRPASYCGVVGYKPTRGLISRHLVMQISRKLDHVGVFANSIEDAALISEQLIGYDKQDPDTSLNPKPKLLSASREKPPMEPLFAFIKLPFMDKLDEDAAEGFKEVKEELKGKVDEIELPKGFDKIPEWQKVIMESDMANSFSGEYKKAK
;
A
#
# COMPACT_ATOMS: atom_id res chain seq x y z
N LEU A 1 -7.36 1.24 -13.97
CA LEU A 1 -7.66 2.57 -13.43
C LEU A 1 -6.80 3.69 -14.01
N ALA A 2 -5.80 3.39 -14.81
CA ALA A 2 -5.01 4.38 -15.54
C ALA A 2 -5.59 4.70 -16.95
N TYR A 3 -6.90 4.61 -17.14
CA TYR A 3 -7.53 4.57 -18.46
C TYR A 3 -8.21 5.86 -18.88
N TYR A 4 -8.45 6.79 -17.95
CA TYR A 4 -9.25 7.97 -18.22
C TYR A 4 -8.42 9.14 -18.77
N SER A 5 -9.14 10.09 -19.38
CA SER A 5 -8.59 11.34 -19.90
C SER A 5 -7.75 12.08 -18.84
N PRO A 6 -6.59 12.63 -19.21
CA PRO A 6 -6.11 12.80 -20.58
C PRO A 6 -5.36 11.59 -21.17
N GLY A 7 -5.25 10.45 -20.46
CA GLY A 7 -4.61 9.24 -20.97
C GLY A 7 -4.12 8.31 -19.86
N LYS A 8 -3.47 7.22 -20.27
CA LYS A 8 -2.91 6.24 -19.32
C LYS A 8 -1.73 6.85 -18.57
N THR A 9 -1.75 6.73 -17.23
CA THR A 9 -0.55 6.98 -16.44
C THR A 9 0.53 5.96 -16.80
N LYS A 10 1.72 6.43 -17.05
CA LYS A 10 2.88 5.62 -17.43
C LYS A 10 3.85 5.51 -16.25
N ASN A 11 4.65 4.45 -16.24
CA ASN A 11 5.73 4.33 -15.28
C ASN A 11 6.87 5.31 -15.66
N PRO A 12 7.32 6.18 -14.75
CA PRO A 12 8.36 7.16 -15.06
C PRO A 12 9.72 6.55 -15.44
N HIS A 13 10.00 5.35 -14.96
CA HIS A 13 11.27 4.66 -15.24
C HIS A 13 11.26 3.95 -16.61
N ASP A 14 10.06 3.52 -17.06
CA ASP A 14 9.88 2.91 -18.38
C ASP A 14 8.45 3.18 -18.87
N LEU A 15 8.33 4.07 -19.85
CA LEU A 15 7.03 4.50 -20.38
C LEU A 15 6.24 3.37 -21.07
N GLY A 16 6.85 2.24 -21.35
CA GLY A 16 6.21 1.03 -21.87
C GLY A 16 5.59 0.16 -20.77
N ARG A 17 5.98 0.37 -19.52
CA ARG A 17 5.51 -0.41 -18.36
C ARG A 17 4.38 0.29 -17.59
N THR A 18 3.63 -0.48 -16.84
CA THR A 18 2.59 0.03 -15.94
C THR A 18 3.22 0.66 -14.69
N PRO A 19 2.67 1.76 -14.17
CA PRO A 19 3.04 2.29 -12.85
C PRO A 19 2.41 1.51 -11.70
N GLY A 20 1.71 0.41 -11.98
CA GLY A 20 0.87 -0.28 -11.01
C GLY A 20 -0.47 0.45 -10.80
N GLY A 21 -1.19 0.08 -9.75
CA GLY A 21 -2.50 0.69 -9.42
C GLY A 21 -3.09 0.11 -8.15
N SER A 22 -4.20 0.74 -7.68
CA SER A 22 -5.03 1.78 -8.34
C SER A 22 -4.52 3.22 -8.13
N SER A 23 -3.68 3.52 -7.16
CA SER A 23 -3.09 4.86 -6.95
C SER A 23 -1.93 5.16 -7.92
N SER A 24 -2.14 4.89 -9.22
CA SER A 24 -1.13 5.01 -10.29
C SER A 24 -0.53 6.41 -10.39
N GLY A 25 -1.42 7.43 -10.45
CA GLY A 25 -1.02 8.82 -10.62
C GLY A 25 -0.21 9.33 -9.45
N SER A 26 -0.59 8.98 -8.23
CA SER A 26 0.11 9.40 -7.00
C SER A 26 1.55 8.86 -6.97
N ALA A 27 1.72 7.56 -7.23
CA ALA A 27 3.06 6.97 -7.28
C ALA A 27 3.92 7.54 -8.41
N ALA A 28 3.35 7.64 -9.62
CA ALA A 28 4.07 8.19 -10.77
C ALA A 28 4.47 9.66 -10.57
N ALA A 29 3.62 10.49 -9.96
CA ALA A 29 3.91 11.90 -9.70
C ALA A 29 5.06 12.08 -8.70
N VAL A 30 5.11 11.25 -7.64
CA VAL A 30 6.23 11.27 -6.68
C VAL A 30 7.51 10.74 -7.33
N ALA A 31 7.44 9.64 -8.08
CA ALA A 31 8.59 9.07 -8.79
C ALA A 31 9.18 10.01 -9.86
N SER A 32 8.32 10.82 -10.49
CA SER A 32 8.74 11.85 -11.47
C SER A 32 9.19 13.16 -10.81
N HIS A 33 9.22 13.25 -9.48
CA HIS A 33 9.50 14.49 -8.74
C HIS A 33 8.55 15.67 -9.08
N MET A 34 7.36 15.39 -9.60
CA MET A 34 6.34 16.41 -9.84
C MET A 34 5.76 16.97 -8.53
N VAL A 35 5.70 16.13 -7.51
CA VAL A 35 5.31 16.48 -6.13
C VAL A 35 6.21 15.72 -5.14
N PRO A 36 6.51 16.29 -3.97
CA PRO A 36 7.32 15.63 -2.96
C PRO A 36 6.59 14.47 -2.27
N LEU A 37 5.27 14.59 -2.14
CA LEU A 37 4.41 13.71 -1.37
C LEU A 37 3.08 13.51 -2.10
N ALA A 38 2.46 12.34 -1.94
CA ALA A 38 1.12 12.09 -2.44
C ALA A 38 0.33 11.16 -1.51
N ILE A 39 -1.00 11.24 -1.62
CA ILE A 39 -1.93 10.37 -0.91
C ILE A 39 -2.51 9.35 -1.89
N GLY A 40 -2.80 8.16 -1.41
CA GLY A 40 -3.54 7.15 -2.13
C GLY A 40 -4.42 6.31 -1.21
N SER A 41 -5.09 5.34 -1.77
CA SER A 41 -5.91 4.40 -1.01
C SER A 41 -5.60 2.96 -1.39
N GLN A 42 -5.84 2.04 -0.47
CA GLN A 42 -5.61 0.62 -0.69
C GLN A 42 -6.73 -0.22 -0.09
N THR A 43 -7.29 -1.08 -0.94
CA THR A 43 -8.20 -2.16 -0.54
C THR A 43 -7.47 -3.51 -0.53
N ASN A 44 -6.60 -3.76 -1.52
CA ASN A 44 -5.77 -4.98 -1.55
C ASN A 44 -4.27 -4.73 -1.78
N GLY A 45 -3.87 -3.84 -2.65
CA GLY A 45 -2.47 -3.57 -2.98
C GLY A 45 -2.24 -2.16 -3.53
N SER A 46 -3.25 -1.29 -3.52
CA SER A 46 -3.28 -0.07 -4.34
C SER A 46 -2.40 1.09 -3.84
N VAL A 47 -1.66 0.93 -2.74
CA VAL A 47 -0.57 1.81 -2.30
C VAL A 47 0.76 1.09 -2.49
N ILE A 48 0.91 -0.10 -1.92
CA ILE A 48 2.20 -0.82 -1.92
C ILE A 48 2.62 -1.23 -3.33
N ARG A 49 1.68 -1.71 -4.17
CA ARG A 49 1.97 -2.14 -5.54
C ARG A 49 2.49 -1.01 -6.43
N PRO A 50 1.77 0.13 -6.58
CA PRO A 50 2.31 1.22 -7.40
C PRO A 50 3.57 1.86 -6.82
N ALA A 51 3.77 1.84 -5.49
CA ALA A 51 5.02 2.27 -4.88
C ALA A 51 6.18 1.38 -5.32
N SER A 52 6.03 0.07 -5.25
CA SER A 52 7.03 -0.90 -5.71
C SER A 52 7.34 -0.73 -7.21
N TYR A 53 6.30 -0.57 -8.05
CA TYR A 53 6.47 -0.45 -9.50
C TYR A 53 7.16 0.86 -9.92
N CYS A 54 6.96 1.93 -9.16
CA CYS A 54 7.54 3.25 -9.43
C CYS A 54 8.80 3.54 -8.61
N GLY A 55 9.30 2.59 -7.81
CA GLY A 55 10.52 2.76 -7.03
C GLY A 55 10.45 3.85 -5.96
N VAL A 56 9.28 4.05 -5.34
CA VAL A 56 9.07 5.03 -4.27
C VAL A 56 8.64 4.36 -2.98
N VAL A 57 8.74 5.07 -1.87
CA VAL A 57 8.23 4.61 -0.58
C VAL A 57 6.71 4.70 -0.57
N GLY A 58 6.04 3.57 -0.36
CA GLY A 58 4.60 3.49 -0.11
C GLY A 58 4.35 3.04 1.33
N TYR A 59 3.62 3.83 2.09
CA TYR A 59 3.26 3.49 3.46
C TYR A 59 1.75 3.37 3.63
N LYS A 60 1.31 2.19 4.04
CA LYS A 60 -0.07 1.90 4.42
C LYS A 60 -0.13 1.67 5.93
N PRO A 61 -0.62 2.65 6.70
CA PRO A 61 -0.74 2.52 8.15
C PRO A 61 -1.78 1.47 8.53
N THR A 62 -1.83 1.15 9.81
CA THR A 62 -2.89 0.32 10.39
C THR A 62 -4.26 0.96 10.15
N ARG A 63 -5.28 0.12 9.93
CA ARG A 63 -6.66 0.57 9.73
C ARG A 63 -7.14 1.45 10.90
N GLY A 64 -7.82 2.55 10.57
CA GLY A 64 -8.36 3.49 11.53
C GLY A 64 -7.36 4.52 12.07
N LEU A 65 -6.11 4.51 11.62
CA LEU A 65 -5.16 5.57 11.98
C LEU A 65 -5.37 6.84 11.14
N ILE A 66 -5.64 6.70 9.85
CA ILE A 66 -5.98 7.82 8.96
C ILE A 66 -7.44 7.69 8.56
N SER A 67 -8.18 8.79 8.69
CA SER A 67 -9.60 8.87 8.31
C SER A 67 -9.79 8.59 6.81
N ARG A 68 -10.88 7.89 6.50
CA ARG A 68 -11.35 7.62 5.14
C ARG A 68 -12.59 8.45 4.81
N HIS A 69 -12.95 9.40 5.65
CA HIS A 69 -14.08 10.30 5.38
C HIS A 69 -13.88 11.01 4.05
N LEU A 70 -14.92 11.07 3.23
CA LEU A 70 -14.92 11.56 1.85
C LEU A 70 -14.08 10.75 0.84
N VAL A 71 -13.48 9.65 1.24
CA VAL A 71 -12.86 8.69 0.31
C VAL A 71 -13.92 7.72 -0.18
N MET A 72 -13.96 7.47 -1.49
CA MET A 72 -14.89 6.50 -2.08
C MET A 72 -14.64 5.11 -1.47
N GLN A 73 -15.65 4.59 -0.80
CA GLN A 73 -15.57 3.31 -0.10
C GLN A 73 -15.76 2.15 -1.07
N ILE A 74 -14.78 1.25 -1.12
CA ILE A 74 -14.89 -0.06 -1.79
C ILE A 74 -15.26 -1.12 -0.76
N SER A 75 -14.45 -1.25 0.29
CA SER A 75 -14.67 -2.17 1.40
C SER A 75 -14.39 -1.46 2.72
N ARG A 76 -15.39 -1.35 3.58
CA ARG A 76 -15.19 -0.74 4.90
C ARG A 76 -14.10 -1.45 5.73
N LYS A 77 -13.95 -2.77 5.53
CA LYS A 77 -12.99 -3.58 6.30
C LYS A 77 -11.58 -3.55 5.75
N LEU A 78 -11.43 -3.39 4.43
CA LEU A 78 -10.15 -3.49 3.75
C LEU A 78 -9.55 -2.13 3.37
N ASP A 79 -10.37 -1.08 3.24
CA ASP A 79 -9.90 0.22 2.78
C ASP A 79 -9.01 0.93 3.80
N HIS A 80 -7.91 1.46 3.28
CA HIS A 80 -6.96 2.29 4.01
C HIS A 80 -6.61 3.51 3.17
N VAL A 81 -6.33 4.61 3.82
CA VAL A 81 -5.55 5.71 3.23
C VAL A 81 -4.08 5.44 3.49
N GLY A 82 -3.26 5.67 2.49
CA GLY A 82 -1.81 5.56 2.57
C GLY A 82 -1.13 6.70 1.83
N VAL A 83 0.19 6.72 1.87
CA VAL A 83 1.00 7.82 1.35
C VAL A 83 2.13 7.32 0.47
N PHE A 84 2.63 8.22 -0.38
CA PHE A 84 3.81 8.02 -1.22
C PHE A 84 4.81 9.13 -0.97
N ALA A 85 6.09 8.78 -0.93
CA ALA A 85 7.19 9.71 -0.74
C ALA A 85 8.48 9.15 -1.37
N ASN A 86 9.50 10.00 -1.54
CA ASN A 86 10.82 9.56 -2.00
C ASN A 86 11.72 9.07 -0.85
N SER A 87 11.35 9.33 0.40
CA SER A 87 12.09 8.86 1.59
C SER A 87 11.15 8.34 2.68
N ILE A 88 11.69 7.52 3.57
CA ILE A 88 10.96 7.04 4.76
C ILE A 88 10.61 8.21 5.69
N GLU A 89 11.50 9.18 5.84
CA GLU A 89 11.26 10.37 6.67
C GLU A 89 10.08 11.20 6.15
N ASP A 90 10.01 11.42 4.84
CA ASP A 90 8.91 12.14 4.21
C ASP A 90 7.58 11.38 4.34
N ALA A 91 7.62 10.05 4.16
CA ALA A 91 6.44 9.21 4.38
C ALA A 91 5.97 9.26 5.85
N ALA A 92 6.91 9.26 6.80
CA ALA A 92 6.62 9.42 8.22
C ALA A 92 6.04 10.81 8.53
N LEU A 93 6.63 11.86 7.97
CA LEU A 93 6.19 13.25 8.15
C LEU A 93 4.73 13.45 7.73
N ILE A 94 4.39 13.08 6.49
CA ILE A 94 3.01 13.23 6.00
C ILE A 94 2.04 12.33 6.77
N SER A 95 2.42 11.09 7.07
CA SER A 95 1.56 10.18 7.81
C SER A 95 1.25 10.67 9.21
N GLU A 96 2.25 11.22 9.92
CA GLU A 96 2.07 11.83 11.23
C GLU A 96 1.06 12.99 11.20
N GLN A 97 1.02 13.77 10.11
CA GLN A 97 0.04 14.86 9.98
C GLN A 97 -1.38 14.32 9.72
N LEU A 98 -1.51 13.24 8.96
CA LEU A 98 -2.80 12.66 8.59
C LEU A 98 -3.41 11.76 9.68
N ILE A 99 -2.58 11.16 10.54
CA ILE A 99 -3.05 10.29 11.63
C ILE A 99 -3.81 11.11 12.68
N GLY A 100 -5.01 10.66 13.02
CA GLY A 100 -5.81 11.25 14.08
C GLY A 100 -7.25 10.76 14.11
N TYR A 101 -7.95 11.14 15.18
CA TYR A 101 -9.37 10.85 15.32
C TYR A 101 -10.21 11.77 14.44
N ASP A 102 -11.16 11.17 13.74
CA ASP A 102 -12.19 11.88 12.97
C ASP A 102 -13.56 11.32 13.34
N LYS A 103 -14.41 12.14 13.96
CA LYS A 103 -15.78 11.76 14.33
C LYS A 103 -16.66 11.30 13.15
N GLN A 104 -16.27 11.62 11.92
CA GLN A 104 -16.99 11.28 10.69
C GLN A 104 -16.53 9.93 10.10
N ASP A 105 -15.39 9.38 10.52
CA ASP A 105 -15.01 8.01 10.24
C ASP A 105 -15.07 7.17 11.53
N PRO A 106 -16.11 6.34 11.70
CA PRO A 106 -16.34 5.56 12.92
C PRO A 106 -15.29 4.46 13.15
N ASP A 107 -14.38 4.25 12.22
CA ASP A 107 -13.28 3.30 12.35
C ASP A 107 -12.00 3.95 12.91
N THR A 108 -11.98 5.28 13.06
CA THR A 108 -10.89 5.97 13.77
C THR A 108 -11.12 5.96 15.28
N SER A 109 -10.06 6.05 16.05
CA SER A 109 -10.12 6.02 17.51
C SER A 109 -9.26 7.13 18.13
N LEU A 110 -9.64 7.53 19.35
CA LEU A 110 -8.90 8.50 20.16
C LEU A 110 -7.65 7.81 20.74
N ASN A 111 -6.59 7.76 19.94
CA ASN A 111 -5.29 7.28 20.36
C ASN A 111 -4.26 8.41 20.37
N PRO A 112 -3.23 8.34 21.22
CA PRO A 112 -2.11 9.26 21.13
C PRO A 112 -1.52 9.22 19.71
N LYS A 113 -1.24 10.41 19.18
CA LYS A 113 -0.64 10.54 17.85
C LYS A 113 0.80 9.97 17.89
N PRO A 114 1.14 8.99 17.03
CA PRO A 114 2.48 8.45 17.01
C PRO A 114 3.47 9.47 16.48
N LYS A 115 4.68 9.51 17.04
CA LYS A 115 5.79 10.38 16.58
C LYS A 115 6.59 9.67 15.49
N LEU A 116 5.99 9.51 14.31
CA LEU A 116 6.57 8.71 13.23
C LEU A 116 7.86 9.34 12.68
N LEU A 117 7.89 10.66 12.52
CA LEU A 117 9.07 11.36 12.04
C LEU A 117 10.26 11.22 13.00
N SER A 118 10.04 11.33 14.30
CA SER A 118 11.07 11.10 15.30
C SER A 118 11.55 9.64 15.25
N ALA A 119 10.62 8.69 15.26
CA ALA A 119 10.93 7.26 15.22
C ALA A 119 11.70 6.85 13.95
N SER A 120 11.43 7.46 12.80
CA SER A 120 12.14 7.15 11.55
C SER A 120 13.62 7.55 11.56
N ARG A 121 14.00 8.43 12.48
CA ARG A 121 15.39 8.94 12.65
C ARG A 121 16.17 8.23 13.76
N GLU A 122 15.48 7.50 14.60
CA GLU A 122 16.09 6.79 15.72
C GLU A 122 16.68 5.46 15.26
N LYS A 123 17.78 5.08 15.89
CA LYS A 123 18.32 3.72 15.72
C LYS A 123 17.39 2.73 16.43
N PRO A 124 17.12 1.56 15.82
CA PRO A 124 16.36 0.53 16.52
C PRO A 124 17.02 0.17 17.85
N PRO A 125 16.25 -0.02 18.93
CA PRO A 125 16.80 -0.34 20.26
C PRO A 125 17.47 -1.72 20.29
N MET A 126 17.14 -2.60 19.35
CA MET A 126 17.76 -3.90 19.12
C MET A 126 17.98 -4.09 17.62
N GLU A 127 18.97 -4.90 17.29
CA GLU A 127 19.20 -5.27 15.89
C GLU A 127 17.99 -6.03 15.34
N PRO A 128 17.39 -5.59 14.21
CA PRO A 128 16.20 -6.23 13.69
C PRO A 128 16.53 -7.61 13.12
N LEU A 129 15.63 -8.57 13.39
CA LEU A 129 15.58 -9.84 12.68
C LEU A 129 14.40 -9.79 11.70
N PHE A 130 14.63 -10.31 10.51
CA PHE A 130 13.66 -10.30 9.43
C PHE A 130 13.13 -11.71 9.14
N ALA A 131 11.91 -11.81 8.65
CA ALA A 131 11.34 -13.03 8.14
C ALA A 131 11.05 -12.87 6.64
N PHE A 132 11.66 -13.71 5.81
CA PHE A 132 11.29 -13.84 4.40
C PHE A 132 10.21 -14.92 4.29
N ILE A 133 8.99 -14.49 3.99
CA ILE A 133 7.83 -15.39 3.92
C ILE A 133 7.70 -15.93 2.50
N LYS A 134 7.77 -17.25 2.33
CA LYS A 134 7.53 -17.93 1.06
C LYS A 134 6.02 -17.96 0.78
N LEU A 135 5.59 -17.19 -0.20
CA LEU A 135 4.20 -17.15 -0.64
C LEU A 135 3.90 -18.29 -1.62
N PRO A 136 2.66 -18.82 -1.66
CA PRO A 136 2.27 -19.94 -2.53
C PRO A 136 2.39 -19.67 -4.04
N PHE A 137 2.68 -18.43 -4.43
CA PHE A 137 2.76 -17.98 -5.83
C PHE A 137 4.12 -17.33 -6.18
N MET A 138 5.17 -17.68 -5.44
CA MET A 138 6.54 -17.21 -5.74
C MET A 138 7.06 -17.69 -7.11
N ASP A 139 6.51 -18.79 -7.62
CA ASP A 139 6.76 -19.33 -8.95
C ASP A 139 6.25 -18.45 -10.11
N LYS A 140 5.43 -17.42 -9.80
CA LYS A 140 4.89 -16.47 -10.76
C LYS A 140 5.67 -15.17 -10.86
N LEU A 141 6.75 -15.04 -10.08
CA LEU A 141 7.65 -13.89 -10.18
C LEU A 141 8.35 -13.90 -11.55
N ASP A 142 8.52 -12.71 -12.11
CA ASP A 142 9.46 -12.54 -13.22
C ASP A 142 10.92 -12.61 -12.72
N GLU A 143 11.85 -12.72 -13.66
CA GLU A 143 13.27 -12.90 -13.34
C GLU A 143 13.83 -11.70 -12.55
N ASP A 144 13.45 -10.46 -12.94
CA ASP A 144 13.91 -9.25 -12.27
C ASP A 144 13.43 -9.19 -10.80
N ALA A 145 12.15 -9.55 -10.55
CA ALA A 145 11.61 -9.58 -9.19
C ALA A 145 12.24 -10.69 -8.34
N ALA A 146 12.49 -11.85 -8.93
CA ALA A 146 13.16 -12.95 -8.25
C ALA A 146 14.61 -12.60 -7.85
N GLU A 147 15.37 -11.96 -8.75
CA GLU A 147 16.72 -11.49 -8.47
C GLU A 147 16.73 -10.39 -7.39
N GLY A 148 15.80 -9.42 -7.46
CA GLY A 148 15.67 -8.38 -6.42
C GLY A 148 15.41 -8.96 -5.02
N PHE A 149 14.58 -10.00 -4.89
CA PHE A 149 14.41 -10.69 -3.61
C PHE A 149 15.68 -11.42 -3.15
N LYS A 150 16.44 -11.98 -4.08
CA LYS A 150 17.72 -12.63 -3.76
C LYS A 150 18.74 -11.62 -3.26
N GLU A 151 18.90 -10.48 -3.93
CA GLU A 151 19.78 -9.38 -3.51
C GLU A 151 19.45 -8.89 -2.10
N VAL A 152 18.15 -8.64 -1.80
CA VAL A 152 17.73 -8.23 -0.45
C VAL A 152 18.06 -9.29 0.60
N LYS A 153 17.88 -10.59 0.29
CA LYS A 153 18.25 -11.66 1.23
C LYS A 153 19.75 -11.74 1.46
N GLU A 154 20.55 -11.53 0.42
CA GLU A 154 22.02 -11.52 0.53
C GLU A 154 22.51 -10.35 1.37
N GLU A 155 21.93 -9.16 1.21
CA GLU A 155 22.26 -7.98 2.02
C GLU A 155 21.88 -8.17 3.49
N LEU A 156 20.77 -8.87 3.76
CA LEU A 156 20.29 -9.18 5.11
C LEU A 156 20.88 -10.50 5.68
N LYS A 157 21.90 -11.05 5.07
CA LYS A 157 22.50 -12.34 5.46
C LYS A 157 22.81 -12.39 6.96
N GLY A 158 22.32 -13.45 7.61
CA GLY A 158 22.42 -13.65 9.07
C GLY A 158 21.38 -12.89 9.91
N LYS A 159 20.52 -12.11 9.27
CA LYS A 159 19.44 -11.36 9.92
C LYS A 159 18.06 -11.70 9.34
N VAL A 160 17.98 -12.66 8.42
CA VAL A 160 16.73 -13.06 7.77
C VAL A 160 16.54 -14.56 7.88
N ASP A 161 15.37 -14.95 8.40
CA ASP A 161 14.90 -16.33 8.42
C ASP A 161 13.88 -16.56 7.32
N GLU A 162 13.97 -17.69 6.60
CA GLU A 162 12.95 -18.11 5.66
C GLU A 162 11.83 -18.84 6.40
N ILE A 163 10.60 -18.38 6.21
CA ILE A 163 9.42 -18.93 6.88
C ILE A 163 8.41 -19.40 5.85
N GLU A 164 7.90 -20.61 6.02
CA GLU A 164 6.79 -21.13 5.25
C GLU A 164 5.47 -20.82 5.97
N LEU A 165 4.45 -20.45 5.17
CA LEU A 165 3.13 -20.18 5.70
C LEU A 165 2.42 -21.50 6.11
N PRO A 166 1.61 -21.48 7.16
CA PRO A 166 0.77 -22.61 7.55
C PRO A 166 -0.18 -23.04 6.41
N LYS A 167 -0.62 -24.29 6.45
CA LYS A 167 -1.60 -24.84 5.49
C LYS A 167 -2.85 -23.96 5.43
N GLY A 168 -3.37 -23.72 4.24
CA GLY A 168 -4.58 -22.92 4.00
C GLY A 168 -4.31 -21.46 3.62
N PHE A 169 -3.08 -20.98 3.74
CA PHE A 169 -2.72 -19.63 3.30
C PHE A 169 -2.74 -19.46 1.77
N ASP A 170 -2.66 -20.54 1.03
CA ASP A 170 -2.90 -20.59 -0.42
C ASP A 170 -4.27 -20.04 -0.83
N LYS A 171 -5.27 -20.11 0.07
CA LYS A 171 -6.64 -19.61 -0.13
C LYS A 171 -6.82 -18.12 0.15
N ILE A 172 -5.84 -17.45 0.74
CA ILE A 172 -5.95 -16.02 1.09
C ILE A 172 -6.36 -15.14 -0.09
N PRO A 173 -5.80 -15.29 -1.31
CA PRO A 173 -6.22 -14.48 -2.46
C PRO A 173 -7.72 -14.64 -2.80
N GLU A 174 -8.25 -15.85 -2.69
CA GLU A 174 -9.67 -16.14 -2.90
C GLU A 174 -10.53 -15.47 -1.81
N TRP A 175 -10.19 -15.68 -0.55
CA TRP A 175 -10.93 -15.08 0.56
C TRP A 175 -10.93 -13.56 0.51
N GLN A 176 -9.77 -12.96 0.22
CA GLN A 176 -9.65 -11.51 0.06
C GLN A 176 -10.55 -11.00 -1.08
N LYS A 177 -10.57 -11.71 -2.21
CA LYS A 177 -11.43 -11.39 -3.34
C LYS A 177 -12.91 -11.43 -2.96
N VAL A 178 -13.36 -12.49 -2.29
CA VAL A 178 -14.76 -12.65 -1.84
C VAL A 178 -15.17 -11.51 -0.90
N ILE A 179 -14.34 -11.17 0.08
CA ILE A 179 -14.62 -10.08 1.02
C ILE A 179 -14.73 -8.74 0.25
N MET A 180 -13.77 -8.45 -0.61
CA MET A 180 -13.71 -7.20 -1.36
C MET A 180 -14.90 -7.06 -2.32
N GLU A 181 -15.24 -8.10 -3.07
CA GLU A 181 -16.35 -8.07 -4.03
C GLU A 181 -17.71 -7.96 -3.34
N SER A 182 -17.91 -8.66 -2.22
CA SER A 182 -19.13 -8.56 -1.42
C SER A 182 -19.31 -7.17 -0.81
N ASP A 183 -18.25 -6.61 -0.22
CA ASP A 183 -18.29 -5.26 0.32
C ASP A 183 -18.51 -4.21 -0.77
N MET A 184 -17.87 -4.37 -1.93
CA MET A 184 -18.00 -3.48 -3.08
C MET A 184 -19.44 -3.49 -3.64
N ALA A 185 -20.05 -4.67 -3.77
CA ALA A 185 -21.44 -4.79 -4.21
C ALA A 185 -22.39 -4.06 -3.25
N ASN A 186 -22.15 -4.15 -1.95
CA ASN A 186 -22.92 -3.42 -0.95
C ASN A 186 -22.66 -1.91 -1.01
N SER A 187 -21.41 -1.48 -1.09
CA SER A 187 -21.00 -0.07 -1.12
C SER A 187 -21.57 0.67 -2.33
N PHE A 188 -21.62 0.04 -3.50
CA PHE A 188 -22.14 0.65 -4.74
C PHE A 188 -23.62 0.33 -5.02
N SER A 189 -24.34 -0.28 -4.10
CA SER A 189 -25.75 -0.64 -4.31
C SER A 189 -26.66 0.57 -4.58
N GLY A 190 -26.35 1.72 -3.96
CA GLY A 190 -27.08 2.98 -4.17
C GLY A 190 -26.87 3.56 -5.57
N GLU A 191 -25.62 3.59 -6.03
CA GLU A 191 -25.24 4.09 -7.35
C GLU A 191 -25.80 3.18 -8.46
N TYR A 192 -25.74 1.87 -8.27
CA TYR A 192 -26.32 0.91 -9.20
C TYR A 192 -27.83 1.08 -9.37
N LYS A 193 -28.56 1.37 -8.28
CA LYS A 193 -30.01 1.64 -8.35
C LYS A 193 -30.32 2.94 -9.09
N LYS A 194 -29.45 3.95 -9.02
CA LYS A 194 -29.63 5.23 -9.73
C LYS A 194 -29.27 5.13 -11.22
N ALA A 195 -28.45 4.17 -11.61
CA ALA A 195 -28.01 3.97 -12.99
C ALA A 195 -29.01 3.17 -13.85
N LYS A 196 -30.10 2.68 -13.26
CA LYS A 196 -31.25 2.05 -13.94
C LYS A 196 -32.36 3.05 -14.16
#